data_84739e4f51a2cce9600379cf8e845059
#
_entry.id   84739e4f51a2cce9600379cf8e845059
#
_cell.length_a   1.000
_cell.length_b   1.000
_cell.length_c   1.000
_cell.angle_alpha   90.00
_cell.angle_beta   90.00
_cell.angle_gamma   90.00
#
_symmetry.space_group_name_H-M   'P 1'
#
loop_
_entity.id
_entity.type
_entity.pdbx_description
1 polymer ?
#
loop_
_entity_poly.entity_id
_entity_poly.type
_entity_poly.pdbx_seq_one_letter_code
_entity_poly.pdbx_strand_id
1 'polypeptide(L)'
;MIKNFTRKQLQEQLGFEAEKTSLILEYQKKLPILLEDNDVWINAKNLWEQLKVKREYSNWIKQQISDIDLVQGKDYLTIRLQSQIGSTQGFKEILQYNIKVSTAKEIAMIAGVKGGRTSKELIEISKIARKYFIYMEEAIVKNIKWEETRNPEREGFNKMCEVLDKQLMKTKKRNIDKWDRIYESNAINIVATGFEADDIRKYLDCKDKITRDSLNNTYNNYILKLQEQNTIFIMMGLNRYQRLIALTKYFESTFPNAKPIADDVEVSKIIENKRKYIEETKNKVGDSTLPDWLSA
;
A
#
# COMPACT_ATOMS: atom_id res chain seq x y z
N MET A 1 13.56 6.53 1.61
CA MET A 1 12.36 7.41 1.45
C MET A 1 11.24 6.90 2.34
N ILE A 2 10.73 7.70 3.26
CA ILE A 2 9.54 7.33 4.04
C ILE A 2 8.35 7.47 3.10
N LYS A 3 7.63 6.37 2.88
CA LYS A 3 6.49 6.34 1.97
C LYS A 3 5.31 7.09 2.62
N ASN A 4 4.75 8.06 1.91
CA ASN A 4 3.49 8.68 2.30
C ASN A 4 2.36 7.70 1.96
N PHE A 5 1.67 7.20 2.98
CA PHE A 5 0.52 6.36 2.80
C PHE A 5 -0.76 7.17 2.70
N THR A 6 -1.63 6.78 1.79
CA THR A 6 -3.01 7.30 1.70
C THR A 6 -3.91 6.53 2.67
N ARG A 7 -5.07 7.09 3.02
CA ARG A 7 -6.09 6.41 3.85
C ARG A 7 -6.45 5.05 3.26
N LYS A 8 -6.66 4.99 1.95
CA LYS A 8 -6.99 3.78 1.23
C LYS A 8 -5.91 2.70 1.38
N GLN A 9 -4.65 3.07 1.16
CA GLN A 9 -3.54 2.13 1.34
C GLN A 9 -3.50 1.56 2.75
N LEU A 10 -3.61 2.42 3.77
CA LEU A 10 -3.55 1.99 5.16
C LEU A 10 -4.71 1.05 5.52
N GLN A 11 -5.95 1.41 5.17
CA GLN A 11 -7.12 0.64 5.58
C GLN A 11 -7.38 -0.59 4.71
N GLU A 12 -7.43 -0.39 3.37
CA GLU A 12 -7.84 -1.45 2.45
C GLU A 12 -6.70 -2.44 2.11
N GLN A 13 -5.48 -1.93 1.88
CA GLN A 13 -4.35 -2.80 1.52
C GLN A 13 -3.62 -3.37 2.73
N LEU A 14 -3.41 -2.54 3.77
CA LEU A 14 -2.59 -2.90 4.92
C LEU A 14 -3.42 -3.28 6.16
N GLY A 15 -4.74 -3.13 6.11
CA GLY A 15 -5.66 -3.55 7.17
C GLY A 15 -5.50 -2.77 8.48
N PHE A 16 -5.21 -1.46 8.40
CA PHE A 16 -5.12 -0.61 9.57
C PHE A 16 -6.50 -0.15 10.04
N GLU A 17 -6.71 -0.19 11.34
CA GLU A 17 -7.89 0.38 11.99
C GLU A 17 -8.00 1.89 11.74
N ALA A 18 -9.23 2.42 11.80
CA ALA A 18 -9.50 3.83 11.53
C ALA A 18 -8.75 4.79 12.47
N GLU A 19 -8.56 4.42 13.74
CA GLU A 19 -7.82 5.23 14.72
C GLU A 19 -6.35 5.36 14.35
N LYS A 20 -5.68 4.23 14.11
CA LYS A 20 -4.26 4.20 13.69
C LYS A 20 -4.05 4.94 12.37
N THR A 21 -4.95 4.72 11.41
CA THR A 21 -4.93 5.42 10.11
C THR A 21 -5.02 6.93 10.29
N SER A 22 -5.97 7.40 11.10
CA SER A 22 -6.17 8.83 11.35
C SER A 22 -4.93 9.47 11.99
N LEU A 23 -4.29 8.78 12.92
CA LEU A 23 -3.07 9.26 13.56
C LEU A 23 -1.88 9.38 12.58
N ILE A 24 -1.69 8.39 11.70
CA ILE A 24 -0.65 8.43 10.66
C ILE A 24 -0.88 9.64 9.74
N LEU A 25 -2.11 9.84 9.27
CA LEU A 25 -2.45 10.97 8.39
C LEU A 25 -2.34 12.32 9.09
N GLU A 26 -2.67 12.40 10.38
CA GLU A 26 -2.51 13.60 11.19
C GLU A 26 -1.04 13.99 11.33
N TYR A 27 -0.15 13.04 11.57
CA TYR A 27 1.28 13.27 11.61
C TYR A 27 1.81 13.82 10.28
N GLN A 28 1.46 13.17 9.17
CA GLN A 28 1.87 13.59 7.83
C GLN A 28 1.44 15.04 7.55
N LYS A 29 0.27 15.46 8.06
CA LYS A 29 -0.22 16.82 7.93
C LYS A 29 0.48 17.82 8.87
N LYS A 30 0.77 17.42 10.10
CA LYS A 30 1.34 18.32 11.13
C LYS A 30 2.84 18.50 11.01
N LEU A 31 3.56 17.49 10.56
CA LEU A 31 5.02 17.45 10.52
C LEU A 31 5.56 17.06 9.13
N PRO A 32 5.15 17.75 8.06
CA PRO A 32 5.54 17.39 6.69
C PRO A 32 7.06 17.41 6.47
N ILE A 33 7.79 18.26 7.20
CA ILE A 33 9.25 18.35 7.10
C ILE A 33 9.97 17.04 7.50
N LEU A 34 9.32 16.20 8.33
CA LEU A 34 9.88 14.93 8.78
C LEU A 34 9.60 13.78 7.80
N LEU A 35 8.92 14.04 6.68
CA LEU A 35 8.63 13.07 5.63
C LEU A 35 9.72 13.01 4.56
N GLU A 36 10.66 13.95 4.58
CA GLU A 36 11.82 13.95 3.70
C GLU A 36 12.79 12.80 4.03
N ASP A 37 13.73 12.54 3.13
CA ASP A 37 14.76 11.53 3.34
C ASP A 37 15.66 11.88 4.54
N ASN A 38 16.09 10.87 5.27
CA ASN A 38 16.84 11.01 6.53
C ASN A 38 18.10 11.86 6.41
N ASP A 39 18.78 11.82 5.27
CA ASP A 39 20.03 12.55 5.04
C ASP A 39 19.84 13.98 4.51
N VAL A 40 18.59 14.40 4.25
CA VAL A 40 18.29 15.77 3.84
C VAL A 40 18.53 16.75 4.98
N TRP A 41 19.19 17.85 4.68
CA TRP A 41 19.44 18.93 5.61
C TRP A 41 18.28 19.95 5.59
N ILE A 42 17.69 20.18 6.73
CA ILE A 42 16.57 21.12 6.91
C ILE A 42 16.93 22.25 7.88
N ASN A 43 16.31 23.41 7.73
CA ASN A 43 16.44 24.46 8.70
C ASN A 43 15.73 24.09 10.01
N ALA A 44 16.47 24.03 11.11
CA ALA A 44 15.93 23.67 12.43
C ALA A 44 14.81 24.62 12.90
N LYS A 45 14.77 25.86 12.38
CA LYS A 45 13.70 26.83 12.69
C LYS A 45 12.34 26.35 12.13
N ASN A 46 12.33 25.71 10.96
CA ASN A 46 11.10 25.14 10.39
C ASN A 46 10.54 24.02 11.28
N LEU A 47 11.41 23.18 11.85
CA LEU A 47 10.99 22.16 12.83
C LEU A 47 10.43 22.80 14.10
N TRP A 48 11.12 23.83 14.63
CA TRP A 48 10.68 24.58 15.81
C TRP A 48 9.29 25.18 15.63
N GLU A 49 9.00 25.74 14.44
CA GLU A 49 7.68 26.29 14.08
C GLU A 49 6.62 25.19 13.98
N GLN A 50 6.91 24.08 13.32
CA GLN A 50 5.98 22.94 13.16
C GLN A 50 5.68 22.26 14.50
N LEU A 51 6.66 22.17 15.41
CA LEU A 51 6.48 21.66 16.76
C LEU A 51 5.75 22.66 17.68
N LYS A 52 5.54 23.90 17.23
CA LYS A 52 4.88 24.99 17.98
C LYS A 52 5.53 25.25 19.35
N VAL A 53 6.84 25.23 19.35
CA VAL A 53 7.63 25.47 20.56
C VAL A 53 7.50 26.93 20.98
N LYS A 54 7.09 27.20 22.22
CA LYS A 54 6.93 28.57 22.76
C LYS A 54 8.22 29.19 23.27
N ARG A 55 9.22 28.37 23.57
CA ARG A 55 10.53 28.81 23.98
C ARG A 55 11.26 29.49 22.82
N GLU A 56 12.06 30.51 23.12
CA GLU A 56 12.87 31.20 22.13
C GLU A 56 13.78 30.22 21.38
N TYR A 57 13.87 30.39 20.05
CA TYR A 57 14.51 29.42 19.14
C TYR A 57 15.96 29.10 19.45
N SER A 58 16.80 30.14 19.68
CA SER A 58 18.23 29.91 19.90
C SER A 58 18.51 29.16 21.23
N ASN A 59 17.72 29.38 22.25
CA ASN A 59 17.82 28.66 23.50
C ASN A 59 17.27 27.22 23.35
N TRP A 60 16.23 27.05 22.56
CA TRP A 60 15.65 25.74 22.33
C TRP A 60 16.59 24.83 21.54
N ILE A 61 17.15 25.31 20.43
CA ILE A 61 18.01 24.45 19.57
C ILE A 61 19.32 24.05 20.30
N LYS A 62 19.93 24.97 21.05
CA LYS A 62 21.10 24.66 21.88
C LYS A 62 20.79 23.60 22.93
N GLN A 63 19.61 23.67 23.54
CA GLN A 63 19.16 22.66 24.49
C GLN A 63 18.96 21.29 23.78
N GLN A 64 18.36 21.26 22.60
CA GLN A 64 18.19 20.00 21.86
C GLN A 64 19.54 19.38 21.49
N ILE A 65 20.51 20.20 21.03
CA ILE A 65 21.86 19.74 20.72
C ILE A 65 22.51 19.08 21.96
N SER A 66 22.35 19.68 23.13
CA SER A 66 22.89 19.13 24.37
C SER A 66 22.12 17.93 24.91
N ASP A 67 20.80 17.91 24.76
CA ASP A 67 19.93 16.88 25.35
C ASP A 67 20.08 15.50 24.70
N ILE A 68 20.52 15.47 23.45
CA ILE A 68 20.71 14.22 22.63
C ILE A 68 22.12 14.14 22.03
N ASP A 69 23.07 14.88 22.58
CA ASP A 69 24.50 14.82 22.26
C ASP A 69 24.80 14.92 20.74
N LEU A 70 24.13 15.88 20.05
CA LEU A 70 24.31 16.07 18.63
C LEU A 70 25.71 16.53 18.25
N VAL A 71 26.28 15.95 17.21
CA VAL A 71 27.63 16.20 16.73
C VAL A 71 27.62 17.16 15.53
N GLN A 72 28.34 18.28 15.65
CA GLN A 72 28.49 19.22 14.55
C GLN A 72 29.19 18.57 13.34
N GLY A 73 28.71 18.85 12.16
CA GLY A 73 29.20 18.26 10.91
C GLY A 73 28.54 16.91 10.57
N LYS A 74 28.02 16.18 11.56
CA LYS A 74 27.33 14.90 11.37
C LYS A 74 25.81 15.07 11.48
N ASP A 75 25.33 15.64 12.57
CA ASP A 75 23.90 15.73 12.91
C ASP A 75 23.35 17.14 12.71
N TYR A 76 24.19 18.16 12.85
CA TYR A 76 23.84 19.54 12.58
C TYR A 76 25.00 20.35 11.97
N LEU A 77 24.64 21.43 11.26
CA LEU A 77 25.55 22.44 10.72
C LEU A 77 25.13 23.81 11.20
N THR A 78 26.11 24.68 11.39
CA THR A 78 25.88 26.11 11.71
C THR A 78 26.29 26.97 10.53
N ILE A 79 25.37 27.85 10.10
CA ILE A 79 25.59 28.82 9.03
C ILE A 79 25.48 30.22 9.64
N ARG A 80 26.51 31.06 9.43
CA ARG A 80 26.48 32.45 9.82
C ARG A 80 25.90 33.30 8.72
N LEU A 81 24.76 33.94 9.02
CA LEU A 81 24.08 34.84 8.09
C LEU A 81 24.26 36.26 8.59
N GLN A 82 24.60 37.18 7.67
CA GLN A 82 24.58 38.61 7.96
C GLN A 82 23.19 39.18 7.64
N SER A 83 22.52 39.72 8.64
CA SER A 83 21.23 40.40 8.46
C SER A 83 21.41 41.89 8.68
N GLN A 84 20.92 42.70 7.76
CA GLN A 84 20.95 44.18 7.83
C GLN A 84 19.98 44.66 8.94
N ILE A 85 20.43 45.49 9.82
CA ILE A 85 19.59 46.05 10.90
C ILE A 85 18.99 47.37 10.42
N GLY A 86 17.73 47.34 9.92
CA GLY A 86 17.00 48.52 9.55
C GLY A 86 17.67 49.34 8.43
N SER A 87 17.45 50.67 8.44
CA SER A 87 18.05 51.61 7.50
C SER A 87 19.44 52.09 7.89
N THR A 88 19.99 51.67 9.01
CA THR A 88 21.34 52.00 9.50
C THR A 88 22.36 50.95 9.09
N GLN A 89 23.62 51.37 8.80
CA GLN A 89 24.73 50.54 8.27
C GLN A 89 25.24 49.47 9.28
N GLY A 90 24.34 48.83 10.04
CA GLY A 90 24.68 47.80 10.97
C GLY A 90 24.30 46.42 10.48
N PHE A 91 25.23 45.42 10.54
CA PHE A 91 24.94 44.03 10.29
C PHE A 91 24.85 43.27 11.62
N LYS A 92 23.80 42.48 11.79
CA LYS A 92 23.70 41.51 12.88
C LYS A 92 24.03 40.14 12.37
N GLU A 93 24.96 39.45 13.01
CA GLU A 93 25.22 38.04 12.71
C GLU A 93 24.13 37.18 13.32
N ILE A 94 23.48 36.41 12.48
CA ILE A 94 22.44 35.43 12.86
C ILE A 94 23.00 34.05 12.62
N LEU A 95 23.02 33.23 13.68
CA LEU A 95 23.41 31.83 13.58
C LEU A 95 22.19 30.97 13.18
N GLN A 96 22.22 30.40 11.98
CA GLN A 96 21.25 29.45 11.53
C GLN A 96 21.75 28.03 11.76
N TYR A 97 20.89 27.17 12.26
CA TYR A 97 21.16 25.73 12.42
C TYR A 97 20.42 24.94 11.35
N ASN A 98 21.16 24.13 10.61
CA ASN A 98 20.59 23.10 9.75
C ASN A 98 20.83 21.76 10.41
N ILE A 99 19.81 20.90 10.43
CA ILE A 99 19.83 19.57 11.02
C ILE A 99 19.43 18.55 9.98
N LYS A 100 19.90 17.31 10.11
CA LYS A 100 19.38 16.22 9.27
C LYS A 100 17.95 15.88 9.64
N VAL A 101 17.18 15.36 8.69
CA VAL A 101 15.81 14.90 8.96
C VAL A 101 15.79 13.77 9.99
N SER A 102 16.79 12.87 10.01
CA SER A 102 16.96 11.87 11.07
C SER A 102 17.02 12.52 12.46
N THR A 103 17.89 13.51 12.63
CA THR A 103 18.01 14.30 13.87
C THR A 103 16.72 15.04 14.23
N ALA A 104 16.04 15.61 13.23
CA ALA A 104 14.76 16.28 13.43
C ALA A 104 13.67 15.31 13.95
N LYS A 105 13.68 14.04 13.50
CA LYS A 105 12.80 12.98 14.02
C LYS A 105 13.09 12.67 15.50
N GLU A 106 14.36 12.53 15.87
CA GLU A 106 14.76 12.33 17.26
C GLU A 106 14.30 13.48 18.15
N ILE A 107 14.55 14.73 17.74
CA ILE A 107 14.08 15.93 18.44
C ILE A 107 12.55 15.91 18.60
N ALA A 108 11.80 15.60 17.53
CA ALA A 108 10.33 15.57 17.58
C ALA A 108 9.80 14.53 18.57
N MET A 109 10.48 13.39 18.72
CA MET A 109 10.08 12.35 19.67
C MET A 109 10.29 12.76 21.14
N ILE A 110 11.30 13.54 21.45
CA ILE A 110 11.65 13.89 22.83
C ILE A 110 11.15 15.28 23.27
N ALA A 111 10.85 16.16 22.32
CA ALA A 111 10.55 17.58 22.57
C ALA A 111 9.44 17.83 23.61
N GLY A 112 8.50 16.91 23.77
CA GLY A 112 7.38 16.99 24.72
C GLY A 112 7.56 16.14 25.99
N VAL A 113 8.71 15.49 26.19
CA VAL A 113 8.90 14.53 27.30
C VAL A 113 9.43 15.19 28.58
N LYS A 114 10.28 16.19 28.45
CA LYS A 114 10.87 16.87 29.61
C LYS A 114 9.98 17.98 30.16
N GLY A 115 9.62 17.81 31.43
CA GLY A 115 8.58 18.43 32.23
C GLY A 115 8.53 19.95 32.48
N GLY A 116 7.52 20.34 33.20
CA GLY A 116 7.32 21.57 33.98
C GLY A 116 6.85 22.82 33.23
N ARG A 117 7.43 23.19 32.10
CA ARG A 117 7.05 24.37 31.29
C ARG A 117 6.74 24.07 29.84
N THR A 118 6.51 22.79 29.53
CA THR A 118 6.20 22.34 28.18
C THR A 118 4.72 22.62 27.86
N SER A 119 4.44 23.23 26.70
CA SER A 119 3.05 23.49 26.32
C SER A 119 2.31 22.17 26.06
N LYS A 120 1.02 22.14 26.40
CA LYS A 120 0.15 20.98 26.10
C LYS A 120 0.19 20.59 24.63
N GLU A 121 0.28 21.57 23.75
CA GLU A 121 0.33 21.40 22.30
C GLU A 121 1.61 20.68 21.86
N LEU A 122 2.77 21.07 22.38
CA LEU A 122 4.05 20.40 22.11
C LEU A 122 4.05 18.96 22.63
N ILE A 123 3.49 18.72 23.82
CA ILE A 123 3.33 17.38 24.39
C ILE A 123 2.51 16.49 23.45
N GLU A 124 1.39 17.01 22.93
CA GLU A 124 0.51 16.29 22.03
C GLU A 124 1.18 15.98 20.67
N ILE A 125 1.86 16.96 20.07
CA ILE A 125 2.60 16.76 18.83
C ILE A 125 3.71 15.71 19.00
N SER A 126 4.47 15.78 20.08
CA SER A 126 5.53 14.80 20.37
C SER A 126 4.97 13.38 20.63
N LYS A 127 3.82 13.28 21.28
CA LYS A 127 3.12 12.00 21.48
C LYS A 127 2.63 11.41 20.17
N ILE A 128 2.07 12.24 19.28
CA ILE A 128 1.67 11.84 17.92
C ILE A 128 2.90 11.36 17.14
N ALA A 129 4.04 12.08 17.21
CA ALA A 129 5.28 11.70 16.56
C ALA A 129 5.77 10.31 17.00
N ARG A 130 5.81 10.02 18.30
CA ARG A 130 6.21 8.71 18.82
C ARG A 130 5.31 7.57 18.35
N LYS A 131 3.98 7.75 18.43
CA LYS A 131 3.01 6.77 17.95
C LYS A 131 3.11 6.55 16.44
N TYR A 132 3.34 7.64 15.70
CA TYR A 132 3.53 7.56 14.26
C TYR A 132 4.70 6.65 13.88
N PHE A 133 5.87 6.79 14.51
CA PHE A 133 7.03 5.95 14.17
C PHE A 133 6.75 4.47 14.43
N ILE A 134 6.06 4.14 15.54
CA ILE A 134 5.65 2.76 15.84
C ILE A 134 4.70 2.23 14.76
N TYR A 135 3.71 3.00 14.37
CA TYR A 135 2.73 2.56 13.37
C TYR A 135 3.30 2.56 11.93
N MET A 136 4.27 3.42 11.66
CA MET A 136 4.97 3.42 10.37
C MET A 136 5.86 2.19 10.19
N GLU A 137 6.53 1.72 11.24
CA GLU A 137 7.25 0.46 11.20
C GLU A 137 6.29 -0.68 10.81
N GLU A 138 5.15 -0.78 11.51
CA GLU A 138 4.10 -1.75 11.17
C GLU A 138 3.62 -1.60 9.71
N ALA A 139 3.39 -0.36 9.26
CA ALA A 139 2.91 -0.08 7.91
C ALA A 139 3.94 -0.46 6.83
N ILE A 140 5.21 -0.20 7.05
CA ILE A 140 6.30 -0.56 6.14
C ILE A 140 6.40 -2.08 6.02
N VAL A 141 6.42 -2.80 7.14
CA VAL A 141 6.48 -4.27 7.14
C VAL A 141 5.28 -4.87 6.41
N LYS A 142 4.06 -4.38 6.69
CA LYS A 142 2.85 -4.83 6.00
C LYS A 142 2.89 -4.50 4.50
N ASN A 143 3.39 -3.32 4.12
CA ASN A 143 3.50 -2.93 2.71
C ASN A 143 4.52 -3.80 1.95
N ILE A 144 5.66 -4.13 2.55
CA ILE A 144 6.65 -5.05 1.95
C ILE A 144 5.98 -6.41 1.69
N LYS A 145 5.32 -6.99 2.69
CA LYS A 145 4.59 -8.25 2.55
C LYS A 145 3.49 -8.18 1.48
N TRP A 146 2.81 -7.05 1.37
CA TRP A 146 1.79 -6.85 0.33
C TRP A 146 2.42 -6.78 -1.07
N GLU A 147 3.54 -6.06 -1.22
CA GLU A 147 4.27 -6.00 -2.50
C GLU A 147 4.85 -7.37 -2.91
N GLU A 148 5.31 -8.17 -1.96
CA GLU A 148 5.80 -9.54 -2.18
C GLU A 148 4.74 -10.47 -2.77
N THR A 149 3.45 -10.24 -2.51
CA THR A 149 2.35 -11.02 -3.10
C THR A 149 1.77 -10.37 -4.35
N ARG A 150 1.68 -9.05 -4.38
CA ARG A 150 1.03 -8.31 -5.46
C ARG A 150 1.88 -8.20 -6.73
N ASN A 151 3.19 -8.04 -6.59
CA ASN A 151 4.08 -7.98 -7.75
C ASN A 151 4.15 -9.31 -8.51
N PRO A 152 4.37 -10.48 -7.86
CA PRO A 152 4.26 -11.77 -8.51
C PRO A 152 2.90 -12.01 -9.18
N GLU A 153 1.80 -11.55 -8.57
CA GLU A 153 0.47 -11.67 -9.17
C GLU A 153 0.36 -10.88 -10.49
N ARG A 154 0.89 -9.65 -10.55
CA ARG A 154 0.93 -8.85 -11.78
C ARG A 154 1.76 -9.52 -12.86
N GLU A 155 2.93 -10.04 -12.51
CA GLU A 155 3.81 -10.77 -13.42
C GLU A 155 3.16 -12.07 -13.90
N GLY A 156 2.53 -12.81 -13.01
CA GLY A 156 1.78 -14.02 -13.31
C GLY A 156 0.65 -13.78 -14.32
N PHE A 157 -0.10 -12.67 -14.15
CA PHE A 157 -1.13 -12.29 -15.11
C PHE A 157 -0.57 -11.98 -16.49
N ASN A 158 0.53 -11.22 -16.57
CA ASN A 158 1.17 -10.90 -17.83
C ASN A 158 1.66 -12.16 -18.54
N LYS A 159 2.35 -13.06 -17.82
CA LYS A 159 2.82 -14.35 -18.33
C LYS A 159 1.67 -15.23 -18.86
N MET A 160 0.57 -15.30 -18.12
CA MET A 160 -0.64 -16.01 -18.54
C MET A 160 -1.21 -15.43 -19.84
N CYS A 161 -1.26 -14.10 -19.95
CA CYS A 161 -1.73 -13.43 -21.18
C CYS A 161 -0.80 -13.67 -22.37
N GLU A 162 0.51 -13.72 -22.18
CA GLU A 162 1.46 -14.08 -23.25
C GLU A 162 1.27 -15.51 -23.76
N VAL A 163 1.02 -16.45 -22.85
CA VAL A 163 0.74 -17.84 -23.22
C VAL A 163 -0.59 -17.93 -23.97
N LEU A 164 -1.62 -17.22 -23.52
CA LEU A 164 -2.91 -17.16 -24.20
C LEU A 164 -2.79 -16.55 -25.60
N ASP A 165 -2.00 -15.48 -25.76
CA ASP A 165 -1.74 -14.85 -27.07
C ASP A 165 -1.14 -15.84 -28.07
N LYS A 166 -0.11 -16.58 -27.64
CA LYS A 166 0.51 -17.63 -28.45
C LYS A 166 -0.49 -18.72 -28.84
N GLN A 167 -1.35 -19.13 -27.90
CA GLN A 167 -2.38 -20.14 -28.16
C GLN A 167 -3.46 -19.64 -29.12
N LEU A 168 -3.93 -18.40 -28.97
CA LEU A 168 -4.91 -17.80 -29.88
C LEU A 168 -4.33 -17.57 -31.27
N MET A 169 -3.07 -17.17 -31.39
CA MET A 169 -2.39 -17.07 -32.69
C MET A 169 -2.28 -18.41 -33.36
N LYS A 170 -1.98 -19.49 -32.62
CA LYS A 170 -1.89 -20.85 -33.17
C LYS A 170 -3.25 -21.38 -33.63
N THR A 171 -4.31 -21.19 -32.83
CA THR A 171 -5.63 -21.84 -33.06
C THR A 171 -6.60 -20.97 -33.84
N LYS A 172 -6.60 -19.63 -33.60
CA LYS A 172 -7.58 -18.70 -34.19
C LYS A 172 -6.97 -17.66 -35.12
N LYS A 173 -5.64 -17.69 -35.33
CA LYS A 173 -4.89 -16.74 -36.16
C LYS A 173 -5.12 -15.28 -35.82
N ARG A 174 -5.30 -14.97 -34.49
CA ARG A 174 -5.43 -13.63 -34.00
C ARG A 174 -4.65 -13.44 -32.68
N ASN A 175 -4.29 -12.21 -32.37
CA ASN A 175 -3.68 -11.84 -31.10
C ASN A 175 -4.74 -11.73 -29.99
N ILE A 176 -4.27 -11.73 -28.75
CA ILE A 176 -5.08 -11.42 -27.58
C ILE A 176 -5.58 -9.98 -27.66
N ASP A 177 -6.84 -9.76 -27.33
CA ASP A 177 -7.43 -8.43 -27.26
C ASP A 177 -7.78 -8.02 -25.81
N LYS A 178 -8.38 -6.82 -25.68
CA LYS A 178 -8.81 -6.29 -24.37
C LYS A 178 -9.86 -7.19 -23.71
N TRP A 179 -10.78 -7.75 -24.49
CA TRP A 179 -11.88 -8.56 -23.96
C TRP A 179 -11.40 -9.92 -23.48
N ASP A 180 -10.41 -10.50 -24.15
CA ASP A 180 -9.76 -11.74 -23.68
C ASP A 180 -9.14 -11.53 -22.31
N ARG A 181 -8.42 -10.41 -22.12
CA ARG A 181 -7.79 -10.06 -20.84
C ARG A 181 -8.83 -9.84 -19.73
N ILE A 182 -9.92 -9.13 -20.01
CA ILE A 182 -11.02 -8.92 -19.07
C ILE A 182 -11.64 -10.25 -18.69
N TYR A 183 -11.86 -11.12 -19.67
CA TYR A 183 -12.46 -12.42 -19.46
C TYR A 183 -11.61 -13.32 -18.56
N GLU A 184 -10.31 -13.42 -18.83
CA GLU A 184 -9.38 -14.20 -18.00
C GLU A 184 -9.29 -13.62 -16.59
N SER A 185 -9.27 -12.29 -16.47
CA SER A 185 -9.28 -11.63 -15.16
C SER A 185 -10.54 -11.96 -14.36
N ASN A 186 -11.73 -11.85 -14.98
CA ASN A 186 -12.99 -12.13 -14.32
C ASN A 186 -13.15 -13.61 -13.96
N ALA A 187 -12.74 -14.53 -14.84
CA ALA A 187 -12.75 -15.96 -14.55
C ALA A 187 -11.96 -16.29 -13.26
N ILE A 188 -10.77 -15.73 -13.13
CA ILE A 188 -9.95 -15.91 -11.93
C ILE A 188 -10.58 -15.23 -10.69
N ASN A 189 -11.12 -14.02 -10.84
CA ASN A 189 -11.80 -13.32 -9.75
C ASN A 189 -13.03 -14.10 -9.26
N ILE A 190 -13.86 -14.61 -10.16
CA ILE A 190 -15.05 -15.44 -9.83
C ILE A 190 -14.64 -16.70 -9.06
N VAL A 191 -13.61 -17.39 -9.51
CA VAL A 191 -13.13 -18.61 -8.83
C VAL A 191 -12.60 -18.28 -7.43
N ALA A 192 -11.80 -17.22 -7.31
CA ALA A 192 -11.17 -16.83 -6.04
C ALA A 192 -12.18 -16.25 -5.03
N THR A 193 -13.10 -15.40 -5.49
CA THR A 193 -13.93 -14.56 -4.61
C THR A 193 -15.43 -14.79 -4.74
N GLY A 194 -15.90 -15.40 -5.83
CA GLY A 194 -17.32 -15.48 -6.20
C GLY A 194 -17.86 -14.23 -6.88
N PHE A 195 -17.02 -13.25 -7.23
CA PHE A 195 -17.44 -11.95 -7.78
C PHE A 195 -16.58 -11.53 -8.97
N GLU A 196 -17.17 -10.82 -9.91
CA GLU A 196 -16.44 -10.12 -10.96
C GLU A 196 -15.82 -8.83 -10.42
N ALA A 197 -14.89 -8.22 -11.18
CA ALA A 197 -14.14 -7.04 -10.77
C ALA A 197 -15.03 -5.86 -10.31
N ASP A 198 -16.17 -5.65 -10.97
CA ASP A 198 -17.10 -4.56 -10.64
C ASP A 198 -17.81 -4.76 -9.31
N ASP A 199 -18.16 -6.00 -8.99
CA ASP A 199 -18.80 -6.34 -7.73
C ASP A 199 -17.79 -6.34 -6.57
N ILE A 200 -16.58 -6.83 -6.79
CA ILE A 200 -15.49 -6.71 -5.81
C ILE A 200 -15.28 -5.24 -5.44
N ARG A 201 -15.28 -4.33 -6.42
CA ARG A 201 -15.14 -2.87 -6.14
C ARG A 201 -16.27 -2.32 -5.29
N LYS A 202 -17.49 -2.79 -5.49
CA LYS A 202 -18.64 -2.38 -4.66
C LYS A 202 -18.51 -2.87 -3.22
N TYR A 203 -18.18 -4.15 -3.01
CA TYR A 203 -18.02 -4.73 -1.67
C TYR A 203 -16.87 -4.12 -0.88
N LEU A 204 -15.76 -3.77 -1.55
CA LEU A 204 -14.59 -3.17 -0.90
C LEU A 204 -14.62 -1.63 -0.95
N ASP A 205 -15.73 -1.01 -1.40
CA ASP A 205 -15.87 0.44 -1.61
C ASP A 205 -14.66 1.06 -2.36
N CYS A 206 -14.17 0.34 -3.38
CA CYS A 206 -12.99 0.71 -4.11
C CYS A 206 -13.29 1.81 -5.13
N LYS A 207 -12.66 2.96 -4.98
CA LYS A 207 -12.77 4.09 -5.94
C LYS A 207 -11.83 3.94 -7.14
N ASP A 208 -10.84 3.07 -7.06
CA ASP A 208 -9.84 2.89 -8.12
C ASP A 208 -10.27 1.86 -9.16
N LYS A 209 -9.73 2.05 -10.39
CA LYS A 209 -9.98 1.17 -11.53
C LYS A 209 -9.34 -0.22 -11.39
N ILE A 210 -8.32 -0.36 -10.52
CA ILE A 210 -7.56 -1.61 -10.37
C ILE A 210 -8.06 -2.35 -9.12
N THR A 211 -9.02 -3.22 -9.32
CA THR A 211 -9.70 -3.99 -8.26
C THR A 211 -8.74 -4.77 -7.37
N ARG A 212 -7.72 -5.41 -7.96
CA ARG A 212 -6.79 -6.29 -7.23
C ARG A 212 -5.83 -5.54 -6.32
N ASP A 213 -5.61 -4.24 -6.53
CA ASP A 213 -4.81 -3.41 -5.62
C ASP A 213 -5.51 -3.18 -4.27
N SER A 214 -6.80 -3.44 -4.19
CA SER A 214 -7.58 -3.37 -2.94
C SER A 214 -7.73 -4.71 -2.22
N LEU A 215 -7.25 -5.82 -2.83
CA LEU A 215 -7.27 -7.13 -2.21
C LEU A 215 -6.12 -7.29 -1.21
N ASN A 216 -6.39 -8.02 -0.13
CA ASN A 216 -5.37 -8.39 0.84
C ASN A 216 -4.41 -9.49 0.29
N ASN A 217 -3.36 -9.77 1.05
CA ASN A 217 -2.33 -10.74 0.66
C ASN A 217 -2.89 -12.15 0.39
N THR A 218 -3.90 -12.57 1.14
CA THR A 218 -4.51 -13.90 1.00
C THR A 218 -5.15 -14.05 -0.37
N TYR A 219 -5.95 -13.05 -0.79
CA TYR A 219 -6.59 -13.09 -2.10
C TYR A 219 -5.60 -12.91 -3.26
N ASN A 220 -4.60 -12.05 -3.09
CA ASN A 220 -3.54 -11.91 -4.10
C ASN A 220 -2.77 -13.23 -4.31
N ASN A 221 -2.56 -14.00 -3.23
CA ASN A 221 -1.96 -15.33 -3.33
C ASN A 221 -2.89 -16.34 -4.03
N TYR A 222 -4.20 -16.35 -3.70
CA TYR A 222 -5.16 -17.20 -4.41
C TYR A 222 -5.17 -16.91 -5.92
N ILE A 223 -5.20 -15.64 -6.28
CA ILE A 223 -5.20 -15.19 -7.68
C ILE A 223 -3.91 -15.61 -8.39
N LEU A 224 -2.75 -15.44 -7.76
CA LEU A 224 -1.47 -15.88 -8.31
C LEU A 224 -1.49 -17.37 -8.61
N LYS A 225 -1.92 -18.20 -7.66
CA LYS A 225 -1.99 -19.67 -7.85
C LYS A 225 -2.97 -20.06 -8.94
N LEU A 226 -4.10 -19.37 -9.05
CA LEU A 226 -5.05 -19.59 -10.14
C LEU A 226 -4.50 -19.16 -11.50
N GLN A 227 -3.72 -18.09 -11.59
CA GLN A 227 -3.04 -17.66 -12.82
C GLN A 227 -1.99 -18.68 -13.28
N GLU A 228 -1.17 -19.17 -12.34
CA GLU A 228 -0.18 -20.22 -12.60
C GLU A 228 -0.87 -21.46 -13.18
N GLN A 229 -1.94 -21.91 -12.53
CA GLN A 229 -2.69 -23.10 -12.95
C GLN A 229 -3.43 -22.86 -14.27
N ASN A 230 -4.04 -21.70 -14.46
CA ASN A 230 -4.70 -21.36 -15.73
C ASN A 230 -3.72 -21.32 -16.90
N THR A 231 -2.49 -20.86 -16.67
CA THR A 231 -1.43 -20.90 -17.68
C THR A 231 -1.18 -22.32 -18.18
N ILE A 232 -1.13 -23.30 -17.28
CA ILE A 232 -0.99 -24.72 -17.63
C ILE A 232 -2.20 -25.20 -18.44
N PHE A 233 -3.41 -24.88 -18.02
CA PHE A 233 -4.63 -25.28 -18.73
C PHE A 233 -4.74 -24.67 -20.12
N ILE A 234 -4.27 -23.42 -20.32
CA ILE A 234 -4.14 -22.80 -21.64
C ILE A 234 -3.17 -23.59 -22.52
N MET A 235 -2.01 -23.99 -21.98
CA MET A 235 -1.02 -24.78 -22.71
C MET A 235 -1.55 -26.18 -23.09
N MET A 236 -2.40 -26.77 -22.25
CA MET A 236 -3.10 -28.02 -22.54
C MET A 236 -4.18 -27.87 -23.63
N GLY A 237 -4.48 -26.64 -24.06
CA GLY A 237 -5.47 -26.36 -25.10
C GLY A 237 -6.92 -26.38 -24.61
N LEU A 238 -7.17 -26.38 -23.32
CA LEU A 238 -8.52 -26.31 -22.77
C LEU A 238 -9.22 -25.00 -23.17
N ASN A 239 -10.46 -25.08 -23.56
CA ASN A 239 -11.29 -23.91 -23.86
C ASN A 239 -11.68 -23.17 -22.53
N ARG A 240 -12.32 -22.01 -22.66
CA ARG A 240 -12.68 -21.17 -21.50
C ARG A 240 -13.58 -21.89 -20.48
N TYR A 241 -14.57 -22.62 -20.92
CA TYR A 241 -15.47 -23.35 -20.04
C TYR A 241 -14.74 -24.46 -19.29
N GLN A 242 -13.97 -25.28 -20.02
CA GLN A 242 -13.17 -26.35 -19.45
C GLN A 242 -12.17 -25.83 -18.40
N ARG A 243 -11.49 -24.72 -18.70
CA ARG A 243 -10.56 -24.07 -17.74
C ARG A 243 -11.29 -23.56 -16.50
N LEU A 244 -12.47 -22.97 -16.67
CA LEU A 244 -13.24 -22.46 -15.53
C LEU A 244 -13.64 -23.58 -14.55
N ILE A 245 -14.11 -24.73 -15.08
CA ILE A 245 -14.40 -25.92 -14.26
C ILE A 245 -13.14 -26.45 -13.57
N ALA A 246 -12.05 -26.58 -14.33
CA ALA A 246 -10.77 -27.08 -13.80
C ALA A 246 -10.21 -26.17 -12.70
N LEU A 247 -10.27 -24.84 -12.89
CA LEU A 247 -9.85 -23.85 -11.89
C LEU A 247 -10.72 -23.90 -10.63
N THR A 248 -12.03 -24.09 -10.78
CA THR A 248 -12.95 -24.21 -9.63
C THR A 248 -12.60 -25.45 -8.79
N LYS A 249 -12.45 -26.62 -9.42
CA LYS A 249 -12.03 -27.85 -8.74
C LYS A 249 -10.65 -27.70 -8.08
N TYR A 250 -9.68 -27.09 -8.78
CA TYR A 250 -8.36 -26.81 -8.23
C TYR A 250 -8.43 -25.90 -7.00
N PHE A 251 -9.21 -24.82 -7.07
CA PHE A 251 -9.34 -23.87 -5.96
C PHE A 251 -9.97 -24.52 -4.72
N GLU A 252 -11.05 -25.26 -4.89
CA GLU A 252 -11.75 -25.96 -3.80
C GLU A 252 -10.86 -27.02 -3.15
N SER A 253 -10.06 -27.76 -3.91
CA SER A 253 -9.13 -28.75 -3.38
C SER A 253 -7.91 -28.13 -2.69
N THR A 254 -7.41 -27.01 -3.20
CA THR A 254 -6.18 -26.36 -2.68
C THR A 254 -6.48 -25.46 -1.49
N PHE A 255 -7.64 -24.81 -1.48
CA PHE A 255 -8.04 -23.84 -0.46
C PHE A 255 -9.41 -24.16 0.16
N PRO A 256 -9.59 -25.33 0.79
CA PRO A 256 -10.89 -25.78 1.30
C PRO A 256 -11.48 -24.86 2.38
N ASN A 257 -10.64 -24.06 3.04
CA ASN A 257 -11.03 -23.12 4.10
C ASN A 257 -10.97 -21.64 3.64
N ALA A 258 -11.07 -21.38 2.33
CA ALA A 258 -11.09 -20.02 1.81
C ALA A 258 -12.30 -19.25 2.36
N LYS A 259 -12.03 -18.10 3.01
CA LYS A 259 -13.08 -17.25 3.60
C LYS A 259 -13.70 -16.34 2.52
N PRO A 260 -14.94 -15.87 2.70
CA PRO A 260 -15.52 -14.82 1.88
C PRO A 260 -14.68 -13.54 1.86
N ILE A 261 -14.79 -12.75 0.77
CA ILE A 261 -14.03 -11.51 0.56
C ILE A 261 -14.34 -10.42 1.60
N ALA A 262 -15.51 -10.47 2.21
CA ALA A 262 -15.93 -9.63 3.32
C ALA A 262 -16.84 -10.43 4.26
N ASP A 263 -16.90 -10.05 5.53
CA ASP A 263 -17.62 -10.79 6.58
C ASP A 263 -19.15 -10.79 6.39
N ASP A 264 -19.69 -9.81 5.66
CA ASP A 264 -21.12 -9.67 5.34
C ASP A 264 -21.54 -10.43 4.08
N VAL A 265 -20.62 -11.12 3.41
CA VAL A 265 -20.90 -11.89 2.20
C VAL A 265 -21.36 -13.30 2.53
N GLU A 266 -22.59 -13.63 2.15
CA GLU A 266 -23.14 -14.98 2.30
C GLU A 266 -22.47 -15.97 1.32
N VAL A 267 -22.06 -17.12 1.84
CA VAL A 267 -21.46 -18.21 1.04
C VAL A 267 -22.42 -18.71 -0.05
N SER A 268 -23.73 -18.73 0.21
CA SER A 268 -24.78 -19.04 -0.77
C SER A 268 -24.69 -18.18 -2.03
N LYS A 269 -24.46 -16.89 -1.87
CA LYS A 269 -24.32 -15.93 -2.95
C LYS A 269 -23.03 -16.17 -3.78
N ILE A 270 -21.93 -16.53 -3.12
CA ILE A 270 -20.69 -16.90 -3.80
C ILE A 270 -20.93 -18.11 -4.72
N ILE A 271 -21.59 -19.15 -4.19
CA ILE A 271 -21.90 -20.38 -4.94
C ILE A 271 -22.84 -20.08 -6.12
N GLU A 272 -23.86 -19.27 -5.91
CA GLU A 272 -24.80 -18.87 -6.96
C GLU A 272 -24.10 -18.10 -8.09
N ASN A 273 -23.27 -17.11 -7.76
CA ASN A 273 -22.52 -16.33 -8.73
C ASN A 273 -21.56 -17.20 -9.54
N LYS A 274 -20.83 -18.11 -8.89
CA LYS A 274 -19.95 -19.08 -9.58
C LYS A 274 -20.75 -19.94 -10.57
N ARG A 275 -21.86 -20.51 -10.12
CA ARG A 275 -22.73 -21.34 -10.99
C ARG A 275 -23.23 -20.56 -12.19
N LYS A 276 -23.75 -19.35 -11.96
CA LYS A 276 -24.24 -18.47 -13.03
C LYS A 276 -23.13 -18.16 -14.06
N TYR A 277 -21.95 -17.76 -13.59
CA TYR A 277 -20.82 -17.43 -14.48
C TYR A 277 -20.36 -18.64 -15.29
N ILE A 278 -20.34 -19.83 -14.68
CA ILE A 278 -20.02 -21.10 -15.36
C ILE A 278 -21.03 -21.38 -16.46
N GLU A 279 -22.33 -21.25 -16.19
CA GLU A 279 -23.40 -21.52 -17.18
C GLU A 279 -23.37 -20.51 -18.34
N GLU A 280 -23.17 -19.22 -18.03
CA GLU A 280 -23.01 -18.19 -19.05
C GLU A 280 -21.77 -18.43 -19.92
N THR A 281 -20.68 -18.93 -19.33
CA THR A 281 -19.46 -19.26 -20.07
C THR A 281 -19.68 -20.48 -20.97
N LYS A 282 -20.37 -21.51 -20.47
CA LYS A 282 -20.76 -22.72 -21.23
C LYS A 282 -21.53 -22.36 -22.48
N ASN A 283 -22.52 -21.48 -22.34
CA ASN A 283 -23.37 -21.06 -23.48
C ASN A 283 -22.64 -20.23 -24.55
N LYS A 284 -21.45 -19.67 -24.21
CA LYS A 284 -20.63 -18.88 -25.16
C LYS A 284 -19.53 -19.67 -25.86
N VAL A 285 -19.27 -20.92 -25.47
CA VAL A 285 -18.28 -21.77 -26.13
C VAL A 285 -18.97 -22.74 -27.09
N GLY A 286 -18.34 -23.04 -28.23
CA GLY A 286 -18.89 -23.94 -29.22
C GLY A 286 -18.85 -25.42 -28.80
N ASP A 287 -17.87 -25.78 -27.96
CA ASP A 287 -17.71 -27.13 -27.42
C ASP A 287 -17.65 -27.04 -25.88
N SER A 288 -18.65 -27.62 -25.23
CA SER A 288 -18.76 -27.71 -23.77
C SER A 288 -18.45 -29.10 -23.22
N THR A 289 -17.90 -30.01 -24.03
CA THR A 289 -17.49 -31.34 -23.60
C THR A 289 -16.32 -31.24 -22.64
N LEU A 290 -16.43 -31.92 -21.50
CA LEU A 290 -15.34 -31.98 -20.53
C LEU A 290 -14.44 -33.20 -20.84
N PRO A 291 -13.10 -33.03 -20.72
CA PRO A 291 -12.20 -34.18 -20.72
C PRO A 291 -12.55 -35.18 -19.60
N ASP A 292 -12.29 -36.47 -19.80
CA ASP A 292 -12.64 -37.53 -18.85
C ASP A 292 -12.12 -37.26 -17.44
N TRP A 293 -10.85 -36.80 -17.29
CA TRP A 293 -10.25 -36.46 -16.02
C TRP A 293 -10.90 -35.25 -15.31
N LEU A 294 -11.68 -34.44 -16.04
CA LEU A 294 -12.40 -33.29 -15.50
C LEU A 294 -13.89 -33.60 -15.25
N SER A 295 -14.39 -34.65 -15.83
CA SER A 295 -15.79 -35.08 -15.69
C SER A 295 -16.05 -35.87 -14.42
N ALA A 296 -15.02 -36.51 -13.87
CA ALA A 296 -15.03 -37.17 -12.58
C ALA A 296 -14.95 -36.15 -11.42
#